data_f888051c772a10d25aa2ec6c78281bd7
#
_entry.id   f888051c772a10d25aa2ec6c78281bd7
#
_cell.length_a   1.000
_cell.length_b   1.000
_cell.length_c   1.000
_cell.angle_alpha   90.00
_cell.angle_beta   90.00
_cell.angle_gamma   90.00
#
_symmetry.space_group_name_H-M   'P 1'
#
loop_
_entity.id
_entity.type
_entity.pdbx_description
1 polymer ?
#
loop_
_entity_poly.entity_id
_entity_poly.type
_entity_poly.pdbx_seq_one_letter_code
_entity_poly.pdbx_strand_id
1 'polypeptide(L)'
;MPIDARWATAGQPTVEQFAAIKAAGYEVIINLGMPDSPRAVLNEAEVVAAQEIDYVAIPVVWEAPTAADLAAFFAAMNAHQDKKRFVHCIANMRVSAFTFLYRVLVLGVPVDEARQTLHQIWEPNPIWREFIEEQLAKPSAGSSTHA
;
A
#
# COMPACT_ATOMS: atom_id res chain seq x y z
N MET A 1 2.59 -11.06 0.16
CA MET A 1 2.64 -11.29 -1.30
C MET A 1 3.72 -10.42 -1.92
N PRO A 2 4.80 -11.00 -2.37
CA PRO A 2 5.84 -10.20 -3.04
C PRO A 2 5.31 -9.64 -4.35
N ILE A 3 5.56 -8.35 -4.60
CA ILE A 3 5.23 -7.73 -5.88
C ILE A 3 6.45 -7.80 -6.79
N ASP A 4 7.61 -7.46 -6.25
CA ASP A 4 8.89 -7.67 -6.94
C ASP A 4 9.99 -7.79 -5.87
N ALA A 5 11.25 -7.70 -6.27
CA ALA A 5 12.37 -7.82 -5.33
C ALA A 5 12.43 -6.68 -4.31
N ARG A 6 11.72 -5.59 -4.58
CA ARG A 6 11.81 -4.37 -3.79
C ARG A 6 10.62 -4.10 -2.90
N TRP A 7 9.50 -4.79 -3.09
CA TRP A 7 8.38 -4.59 -2.16
C TRP A 7 7.40 -5.76 -2.15
N ALA A 8 6.73 -5.89 -1.02
CA ALA A 8 5.68 -6.89 -0.81
C ALA A 8 4.50 -6.26 -0.11
N THR A 9 3.34 -6.88 -0.26
CA THR A 9 2.11 -6.43 0.37
C THR A 9 1.59 -7.53 1.30
N ALA A 10 0.82 -7.12 2.33
CA ALA A 10 0.34 -8.08 3.32
C ALA A 10 -0.85 -7.56 4.12
N GLY A 11 -1.47 -8.44 4.89
CA GLY A 11 -2.35 -8.05 5.97
C GLY A 11 -1.54 -7.66 7.20
N GLN A 12 -2.21 -7.45 8.32
CA GLN A 12 -1.56 -6.95 9.54
C GLN A 12 -0.56 -7.96 10.10
N PRO A 13 0.74 -7.62 10.20
CA PRO A 13 1.70 -8.47 10.87
C PRO A 13 1.48 -8.44 12.39
N THR A 14 1.87 -9.53 13.04
CA THR A 14 1.92 -9.57 14.52
C THR A 14 3.20 -8.89 14.99
N VAL A 15 3.26 -8.61 16.29
CA VAL A 15 4.46 -8.00 16.87
C VAL A 15 5.70 -8.85 16.56
N GLU A 16 5.57 -10.17 16.69
CA GLU A 16 6.69 -11.09 16.45
C GLU A 16 7.13 -11.09 14.99
N GLN A 17 6.20 -10.87 14.08
CA GLN A 17 6.52 -10.89 12.65
C GLN A 17 7.35 -9.71 12.21
N PHE A 18 7.34 -8.60 12.95
CA PHE A 18 8.16 -7.45 12.58
C PHE A 18 9.66 -7.77 12.62
N ALA A 19 10.09 -8.62 13.55
CA ALA A 19 11.47 -9.06 13.58
C ALA A 19 11.81 -9.88 12.34
N ALA A 20 10.89 -10.74 11.89
CA ALA A 20 11.08 -11.52 10.67
C ALA A 20 11.13 -10.64 9.43
N ILE A 21 10.31 -9.57 9.40
CA ILE A 21 10.32 -8.60 8.30
C ILE A 21 11.69 -7.91 8.24
N LYS A 22 12.23 -7.51 9.38
CA LYS A 22 13.56 -6.93 9.45
C LYS A 22 14.61 -7.91 8.93
N ALA A 23 14.53 -9.16 9.38
CA ALA A 23 15.48 -10.19 8.98
C ALA A 23 15.43 -10.47 7.48
N ALA A 24 14.27 -10.28 6.85
CA ALA A 24 14.10 -10.45 5.42
C ALA A 24 14.65 -9.27 4.60
N GLY A 25 15.16 -8.24 5.26
CA GLY A 25 15.81 -7.13 4.57
C GLY A 25 14.92 -5.93 4.29
N TYR A 26 13.69 -5.91 4.79
CA TYR A 26 12.81 -4.76 4.59
C TYR A 26 13.27 -3.58 5.43
N GLU A 27 13.28 -2.41 4.82
CA GLU A 27 13.83 -1.19 5.41
C GLU A 27 12.75 -0.17 5.74
N VAL A 28 11.56 -0.30 5.17
CA VAL A 28 10.45 0.63 5.37
C VAL A 28 9.16 -0.17 5.49
N ILE A 29 8.32 0.20 6.45
CA ILE A 29 6.97 -0.33 6.55
C ILE A 29 5.98 0.81 6.29
N ILE A 30 5.06 0.59 5.35
CA ILE A 30 3.97 1.53 5.04
C ILE A 30 2.67 0.86 5.46
N ASN A 31 1.94 1.48 6.38
CA ASN A 31 0.72 0.93 6.95
C ASN A 31 -0.48 1.75 6.52
N LEU A 32 -1.40 1.13 5.77
CA LEU A 32 -2.64 1.78 5.34
C LEU A 32 -3.83 1.42 6.24
N GLY A 33 -3.62 0.62 7.27
CA GLY A 33 -4.68 0.22 8.19
C GLY A 33 -5.05 1.32 9.16
N MET A 34 -6.26 1.24 9.71
CA MET A 34 -6.73 2.18 10.71
C MET A 34 -6.19 1.77 12.09
N PRO A 35 -5.71 2.74 12.88
CA PRO A 35 -5.12 2.41 14.19
C PRO A 35 -6.13 1.87 15.20
N ASP A 36 -7.43 2.12 14.98
CA ASP A 36 -8.49 1.64 15.87
C ASP A 36 -9.08 0.30 15.44
N SER A 37 -8.50 -0.33 14.41
CA SER A 37 -8.96 -1.65 13.98
C SER A 37 -8.69 -2.70 15.07
N PRO A 38 -9.60 -3.67 15.26
CA PRO A 38 -9.36 -4.75 16.25
C PRO A 38 -8.07 -5.54 16.05
N ARG A 39 -7.59 -5.61 14.81
CA ARG A 39 -6.35 -6.34 14.51
C ARG A 39 -5.11 -5.45 14.56
N ALA A 40 -5.29 -4.14 14.68
CA ALA A 40 -4.16 -3.23 14.67
C ALA A 40 -3.26 -3.49 15.87
N VAL A 41 -1.96 -3.36 15.66
CA VAL A 41 -1.00 -3.45 16.75
C VAL A 41 -0.96 -2.11 17.46
N LEU A 42 -1.25 -2.10 18.76
CA LEU A 42 -1.10 -0.88 19.55
C LEU A 42 0.37 -0.49 19.52
N ASN A 43 0.65 0.79 19.41
CA ASN A 43 2.02 1.31 19.37
C ASN A 43 2.88 0.68 18.27
N GLU A 44 2.30 0.40 17.11
CA GLU A 44 3.05 -0.21 16.02
C GLU A 44 4.26 0.63 15.62
N ALA A 45 4.13 1.96 15.61
CA ALA A 45 5.25 2.84 15.26
C ALA A 45 6.46 2.60 16.16
N GLU A 46 6.21 2.40 17.47
CA GLU A 46 7.29 2.13 18.42
C GLU A 46 7.89 0.74 18.20
N VAL A 47 7.05 -0.24 17.91
CA VAL A 47 7.49 -1.61 17.65
C VAL A 47 8.39 -1.65 16.42
N VAL A 48 7.98 -0.96 15.36
CA VAL A 48 8.74 -0.89 14.11
C VAL A 48 10.05 -0.13 14.32
N ALA A 49 10.00 0.99 15.06
CA ALA A 49 11.22 1.76 15.35
C ALA A 49 12.23 0.95 16.15
N ALA A 50 11.76 0.08 17.04
CA ALA A 50 12.64 -0.79 17.82
C ALA A 50 13.39 -1.78 16.93
N GLN A 51 12.86 -2.09 15.75
CA GLN A 51 13.54 -2.91 14.74
C GLN A 51 14.42 -2.10 13.81
N GLU A 52 14.51 -0.79 14.02
CA GLU A 52 15.28 0.11 13.17
C GLU A 52 14.77 0.11 11.72
N ILE A 53 13.46 0.08 11.57
CA ILE A 53 12.78 0.15 10.27
C ILE A 53 12.04 1.49 10.21
N ASP A 54 12.11 2.19 9.08
CA ASP A 54 11.34 3.41 8.87
C ASP A 54 9.85 3.09 8.80
N TYR A 55 9.01 3.98 9.30
CA TYR A 55 7.56 3.72 9.39
C TYR A 55 6.77 4.89 8.83
N VAL A 56 5.83 4.57 7.93
CA VAL A 56 4.91 5.56 7.35
C VAL A 56 3.49 5.06 7.59
N ALA A 57 2.68 5.85 8.30
CA ALA A 57 1.29 5.52 8.54
C ALA A 57 0.40 6.41 7.67
N ILE A 58 -0.44 5.80 6.85
CA ILE A 58 -1.40 6.48 5.99
C ILE A 58 -2.75 5.81 6.21
N PRO A 59 -3.47 6.16 7.30
CA PRO A 59 -4.74 5.50 7.60
C PRO A 59 -5.76 5.74 6.50
N VAL A 60 -6.26 4.66 5.90
CA VAL A 60 -7.25 4.73 4.84
C VAL A 60 -8.56 4.19 5.39
N VAL A 61 -9.60 5.02 5.40
CA VAL A 61 -10.91 4.62 5.89
C VAL A 61 -11.51 3.62 4.91
N TRP A 62 -11.92 2.46 5.44
CA TRP A 62 -12.40 1.36 4.60
C TRP A 62 -13.58 1.77 3.70
N GLU A 63 -14.54 2.52 4.26
CA GLU A 63 -15.73 2.92 3.54
C GLU A 63 -15.55 4.18 2.70
N ALA A 64 -14.39 4.84 2.80
CA ALA A 64 -14.19 6.13 2.14
C ALA A 64 -12.73 6.39 1.77
N PRO A 65 -12.16 5.57 0.85
CA PRO A 65 -10.81 5.86 0.35
C PRO A 65 -10.82 7.20 -0.39
N THR A 66 -9.74 7.96 -0.28
CA THR A 66 -9.67 9.28 -0.90
C THR A 66 -8.47 9.41 -1.84
N ALA A 67 -8.59 10.33 -2.80
CA ALA A 67 -7.48 10.64 -3.69
C ALA A 67 -6.28 11.20 -2.91
N ALA A 68 -6.51 11.91 -1.81
CA ALA A 68 -5.43 12.42 -0.98
C ALA A 68 -4.65 11.28 -0.32
N ASP A 69 -5.35 10.24 0.15
CA ASP A 69 -4.70 9.05 0.70
C ASP A 69 -3.85 8.37 -0.36
N LEU A 70 -4.36 8.24 -1.57
CA LEU A 70 -3.64 7.62 -2.67
C LEU A 70 -2.40 8.42 -3.02
N ALA A 71 -2.52 9.76 -3.06
CA ALA A 71 -1.38 10.64 -3.35
C ALA A 71 -0.30 10.50 -2.28
N ALA A 72 -0.70 10.39 -1.00
CA ALA A 72 0.26 10.18 0.08
C ALA A 72 0.97 8.84 -0.07
N PHE A 73 0.25 7.80 -0.49
CA PHE A 73 0.85 6.50 -0.74
C PHE A 73 1.86 6.58 -1.89
N PHE A 74 1.49 7.23 -2.98
CA PHE A 74 2.41 7.40 -4.12
C PHE A 74 3.67 8.13 -3.70
N ALA A 75 3.52 9.19 -2.90
CA ALA A 75 4.67 9.97 -2.42
C ALA A 75 5.59 9.11 -1.53
N ALA A 76 5.01 8.32 -0.64
CA ALA A 76 5.78 7.44 0.23
C ALA A 76 6.53 6.38 -0.57
N MET A 77 5.86 5.76 -1.55
CA MET A 77 6.50 4.76 -2.40
C MET A 77 7.66 5.35 -3.18
N ASN A 78 7.46 6.54 -3.74
CA ASN A 78 8.52 7.19 -4.52
C ASN A 78 9.67 7.66 -3.64
N ALA A 79 9.38 8.17 -2.45
CA ALA A 79 10.41 8.64 -1.53
C ALA A 79 11.33 7.51 -1.06
N HIS A 80 10.84 6.27 -1.06
CA HIS A 80 11.59 5.11 -0.59
C HIS A 80 11.86 4.10 -1.71
N GLN A 81 11.86 4.55 -2.96
CA GLN A 81 11.98 3.63 -4.10
C GLN A 81 13.30 2.87 -4.14
N ASP A 82 14.32 3.38 -3.46
CA ASP A 82 15.62 2.72 -3.37
C ASP A 82 15.71 1.74 -2.19
N LYS A 83 14.61 1.57 -1.45
CA LYS A 83 14.57 0.71 -0.28
C LYS A 83 13.61 -0.44 -0.50
N LYS A 84 13.80 -1.51 0.28
CA LYS A 84 12.89 -2.64 0.27
C LYS A 84 11.72 -2.30 1.18
N ARG A 85 10.52 -2.26 0.62
CA ARG A 85 9.32 -1.74 1.28
C ARG A 85 8.33 -2.86 1.59
N PHE A 86 7.79 -2.85 2.80
CA PHE A 86 6.75 -3.76 3.22
C PHE A 86 5.48 -2.94 3.44
N VAL A 87 4.44 -3.21 2.65
CA VAL A 87 3.22 -2.42 2.67
C VAL A 87 2.09 -3.30 3.20
N HIS A 88 1.40 -2.84 4.24
CA HIS A 88 0.32 -3.64 4.81
C HIS A 88 -0.89 -2.79 5.19
N CYS A 89 -1.99 -3.47 5.38
CA CYS A 89 -3.19 -2.94 6.04
C CYS A 89 -3.70 -4.05 6.95
N ILE A 90 -5.00 -4.27 7.04
CA ILE A 90 -5.50 -5.32 7.93
C ILE A 90 -5.60 -6.65 7.21
N ALA A 91 -6.14 -6.67 5.97
CA ALA A 91 -6.36 -7.91 5.21
C ALA A 91 -5.78 -7.85 3.79
N ASN A 92 -4.82 -6.98 3.55
CA ASN A 92 -4.19 -6.77 2.24
C ASN A 92 -5.13 -6.21 1.16
N MET A 93 -6.37 -5.87 1.49
CA MET A 93 -7.33 -5.41 0.49
C MET A 93 -7.10 -3.96 0.08
N ARG A 94 -6.98 -3.03 1.05
CA ARG A 94 -6.67 -1.63 0.75
C ARG A 94 -5.33 -1.52 0.03
N VAL A 95 -4.35 -2.25 0.52
CA VAL A 95 -3.01 -2.23 -0.04
C VAL A 95 -3.02 -2.76 -1.47
N SER A 96 -3.77 -3.83 -1.74
CA SER A 96 -3.80 -4.40 -3.09
C SER A 96 -4.40 -3.42 -4.09
N ALA A 97 -5.44 -2.67 -3.69
CA ALA A 97 -6.06 -1.69 -4.56
C ALA A 97 -5.11 -0.51 -4.81
N PHE A 98 -4.46 0.01 -3.77
CA PHE A 98 -3.51 1.11 -3.91
C PHE A 98 -2.28 0.67 -4.71
N THR A 99 -1.81 -0.56 -4.49
CA THR A 99 -0.70 -1.14 -5.25
C THR A 99 -1.06 -1.26 -6.73
N PHE A 100 -2.28 -1.72 -7.03
CA PHE A 100 -2.76 -1.79 -8.40
C PHE A 100 -2.66 -0.41 -9.07
N LEU A 101 -3.18 0.62 -8.40
CA LEU A 101 -3.18 1.97 -8.96
C LEU A 101 -1.76 2.53 -9.10
N TYR A 102 -0.89 2.27 -8.16
CA TYR A 102 0.51 2.71 -8.25
C TYR A 102 1.20 2.05 -9.44
N ARG A 103 1.01 0.75 -9.61
CA ARG A 103 1.63 0.02 -10.72
C ARG A 103 1.16 0.54 -12.07
N VAL A 104 -0.13 0.80 -12.20
CA VAL A 104 -0.69 1.29 -13.47
C VAL A 104 -0.34 2.75 -13.71
N LEU A 105 -0.59 3.61 -12.71
CA LEU A 105 -0.52 5.06 -12.92
C LEU A 105 0.88 5.62 -12.79
N VAL A 106 1.74 5.00 -12.01
CA VAL A 106 3.10 5.49 -11.77
C VAL A 106 4.13 4.66 -12.51
N LEU A 107 4.05 3.34 -12.40
CA LEU A 107 5.06 2.46 -13.00
C LEU A 107 4.77 2.05 -14.43
N GLY A 108 3.57 2.35 -14.93
CA GLY A 108 3.22 2.04 -16.32
C GLY A 108 2.98 0.57 -16.61
N VAL A 109 2.68 -0.24 -15.59
CA VAL A 109 2.36 -1.65 -15.77
C VAL A 109 1.03 -1.76 -16.53
N PRO A 110 0.91 -2.67 -17.51
CA PRO A 110 -0.36 -2.85 -18.20
C PRO A 110 -1.49 -3.15 -17.23
N VAL A 111 -2.67 -2.53 -17.47
CA VAL A 111 -3.82 -2.65 -16.57
C VAL A 111 -4.20 -4.10 -16.32
N ASP A 112 -4.24 -4.92 -17.38
CA ASP A 112 -4.66 -6.31 -17.25
C ASP A 112 -3.69 -7.10 -16.38
N GLU A 113 -2.41 -6.86 -16.50
CA GLU A 113 -1.40 -7.54 -15.68
C GLU A 113 -1.54 -7.15 -14.21
N ALA A 114 -1.68 -5.85 -13.95
CA ALA A 114 -1.85 -5.36 -12.58
C ALA A 114 -3.16 -5.87 -11.97
N ARG A 115 -4.21 -5.96 -12.79
CA ARG A 115 -5.52 -6.43 -12.34
C ARG A 115 -5.49 -7.90 -11.94
N GLN A 116 -4.70 -8.72 -12.60
CA GLN A 116 -4.54 -10.11 -12.22
C GLN A 116 -3.98 -10.24 -10.81
N THR A 117 -3.00 -9.42 -10.47
CA THR A 117 -2.43 -9.41 -9.12
C THR A 117 -3.48 -8.99 -8.09
N LEU A 118 -4.24 -7.94 -8.39
CA LEU A 118 -5.30 -7.47 -7.50
C LEU A 118 -6.31 -8.59 -7.23
N HIS A 119 -6.74 -9.28 -8.26
CA HIS A 119 -7.76 -10.32 -8.13
C HIS A 119 -7.27 -11.58 -7.44
N GLN A 120 -5.97 -11.75 -7.24
CA GLN A 120 -5.45 -12.82 -6.39
C GLN A 120 -5.79 -12.56 -4.92
N ILE A 121 -6.04 -11.31 -4.56
CA ILE A 121 -6.35 -10.93 -3.18
C ILE A 121 -7.86 -10.88 -2.96
N TRP A 122 -8.60 -10.18 -3.84
CA TRP A 122 -10.05 -10.04 -3.71
C TRP A 122 -10.67 -9.46 -4.96
N GLU A 123 -11.99 -9.56 -5.03
CA GLU A 123 -12.78 -8.83 -6.02
C GLU A 123 -13.27 -7.57 -5.30
N PRO A 124 -12.80 -6.39 -5.69
CA PRO A 124 -13.15 -5.16 -4.95
C PRO A 124 -14.66 -4.96 -4.84
N ASN A 125 -15.10 -4.50 -3.67
CA ASN A 125 -16.51 -4.21 -3.43
C ASN A 125 -16.92 -2.94 -4.19
N PRO A 126 -18.23 -2.58 -4.23
CA PRO A 126 -18.66 -1.43 -5.03
C PRO A 126 -17.97 -0.11 -4.69
N ILE A 127 -17.72 0.15 -3.40
CA ILE A 127 -17.03 1.38 -2.98
C ILE A 127 -15.62 1.43 -3.57
N TRP A 128 -14.87 0.36 -3.42
CA TRP A 128 -13.49 0.30 -3.88
C TRP A 128 -13.41 0.20 -5.40
N ARG A 129 -14.36 -0.49 -6.03
CA ARG A 129 -14.43 -0.54 -7.49
C ARG A 129 -14.65 0.85 -8.06
N GLU A 130 -15.59 1.61 -7.49
CA GLU A 130 -15.85 2.97 -7.93
C GLU A 130 -14.63 3.86 -7.74
N PHE A 131 -13.98 3.75 -6.59
CA PHE A 131 -12.75 4.51 -6.32
C PHE A 131 -11.67 4.21 -7.37
N ILE A 132 -11.44 2.94 -7.65
CA ILE A 132 -10.44 2.52 -8.64
C ILE A 132 -10.77 3.10 -10.02
N GLU A 133 -12.03 2.97 -10.46
CA GLU A 133 -12.45 3.48 -11.76
C GLU A 133 -12.30 4.99 -11.86
N GLU A 134 -12.63 5.71 -10.80
CA GLU A 134 -12.47 7.15 -10.76
C GLU A 134 -11.00 7.55 -10.92
N GLN A 135 -10.10 6.85 -10.23
CA GLN A 135 -8.69 7.18 -10.31
C GLN A 135 -8.11 6.85 -11.69
N LEU A 136 -8.54 5.75 -12.30
CA LEU A 136 -8.11 5.40 -13.65
C LEU A 136 -8.63 6.37 -14.70
N ALA A 137 -9.79 6.97 -14.46
CA ALA A 137 -10.39 7.91 -15.41
C ALA A 137 -9.76 9.30 -15.36
N LYS A 138 -9.03 9.63 -14.29
CA LYS A 138 -8.39 10.94 -14.17
C LYS A 138 -7.20 11.03 -15.12
N PRO A 139 -6.89 12.23 -15.63
CA PRO A 139 -5.62 12.41 -16.32
C PRO A 139 -4.49 12.05 -15.37
N SER A 140 -3.47 11.36 -15.89
CA SER A 140 -2.36 10.98 -15.02
C SER A 140 -1.63 12.23 -14.56
N ALA A 141 -0.99 12.12 -13.42
CA ALA A 141 -0.21 13.22 -12.89
C ALA A 141 0.84 13.69 -13.89
N GLY A 142 1.41 12.79 -14.64
CA GLY A 142 2.37 13.14 -15.63
C GLY A 142 1.77 13.86 -16.80
N SER A 143 0.52 13.59 -17.14
CA SER A 143 -0.12 14.27 -18.26
C SER A 143 -0.73 15.58 -17.81
N SER A 144 -1.10 15.67 -16.59
CA SER A 144 -1.66 16.91 -16.10
C SER A 144 -0.65 17.98 -16.01
N THR A 145 0.34 17.59 -16.24
CA THR A 145 1.28 18.44 -16.25
C THR A 145 1.64 18.84 -17.50
N HIS A 146 1.05 18.35 -17.85
CA HIS A 146 1.49 18.37 -18.68
C HIS A 146 0.80 18.61 -19.17
N ALA A 147 0.81 18.66 -19.01
CA ALA A 147 0.39 18.96 -19.18
C ALA A 147 0.23 19.00 -18.96
#